data_c4d7f84e8ba21496845ba71c853f3d0d
#
_entry.id   c4d7f84e8ba21496845ba71c853f3d0d
#
_cell.length_a   1.000
_cell.length_b   1.000
_cell.length_c   1.000
_cell.angle_alpha   90.00
_cell.angle_beta   90.00
_cell.angle_gamma   90.00
#
_symmetry.space_group_name_H-M   'P 1'
#
loop_
_entity.id
_entity.type
_entity.pdbx_description
1 polymer ?
#
loop_
_entity_poly.entity_id
_entity_poly.type
_entity_poly.pdbx_seq_one_letter_code
_entity_poly.pdbx_strand_id
1 'polypeptide(L)'
;MDELSAEQYEALIKQGSDAVSIVSEDGTIQYQSPNSFQIKGWEPEELVGENILEYIHPDDRSRVTDEFRSLVGTEGYIEKQIEFRFQTKNRGWVWLETTGTSPEPEIPIDGYITTSRDISVRKQREQQIAEQRDNLELLNQVLRHDLRNDLQVVTGRLEMVSDHVDESGVESFQTARESAEHAIELTTTAREMAEVMLTDETNTQSVELQPTLASVIENVRTGYPDATVTVKGEIPPVTVIATEMLSSVFDNLLTNAIQHNDKPAAEVTVSAIHDEETVTIRIADNGPGIPDDQKDQIFGKGDAGLESAGTGIGLYLVHRLVEIYGGNVWVEDNDPDGSVFNVELPTAEE
;
A
#
# COMPACT_ATOMS: atom_id res chain seq x y z
N MET A 1 10.10 -13.77 46.53
CA MET A 1 10.38 -12.49 45.89
C MET A 1 10.22 -11.46 46.99
N ASP A 2 11.24 -10.68 47.26
CA ASP A 2 11.11 -9.59 48.24
C ASP A 2 10.15 -8.54 47.70
N GLU A 3 9.20 -8.12 48.50
CA GLU A 3 8.27 -7.04 48.18
C GLU A 3 9.06 -5.76 47.97
N LEU A 4 8.77 -4.99 46.92
CA LEU A 4 9.37 -3.71 46.63
C LEU A 4 9.00 -2.72 47.75
N SER A 5 9.93 -1.87 48.15
CA SER A 5 9.64 -0.79 49.09
C SER A 5 8.80 0.31 48.42
N ALA A 6 8.12 1.12 49.23
CA ALA A 6 7.34 2.28 48.74
C ALA A 6 8.20 3.22 47.89
N GLU A 7 9.49 3.43 48.24
CA GLU A 7 10.44 4.22 47.46
C GLU A 7 10.76 3.62 46.10
N GLN A 8 10.80 2.27 46.03
CA GLN A 8 11.04 1.54 44.75
C GLN A 8 9.81 1.62 43.85
N TYR A 9 8.59 1.53 44.40
CA TYR A 9 7.35 1.76 43.64
C TYR A 9 7.27 3.18 43.10
N GLU A 10 7.59 4.18 43.92
CA GLU A 10 7.63 5.57 43.47
C GLU A 10 8.66 5.82 42.39
N ALA A 11 9.84 5.20 42.47
CA ALA A 11 10.87 5.29 41.47
C ALA A 11 10.43 4.64 40.11
N LEU A 12 9.72 3.50 40.14
CA LEU A 12 9.17 2.86 38.96
C LEU A 12 8.14 3.77 38.26
N ILE A 13 7.23 4.39 39.03
CA ILE A 13 6.24 5.31 38.44
C ILE A 13 6.93 6.55 37.87
N LYS A 14 7.94 7.12 38.56
CA LYS A 14 8.71 8.28 38.08
C LYS A 14 9.51 8.01 36.81
N GLN A 15 10.03 6.79 36.62
CA GLN A 15 10.81 6.40 35.45
C GLN A 15 9.96 5.87 34.30
N GLY A 16 8.69 5.65 34.52
CA GLY A 16 7.75 5.25 33.47
C GLY A 16 7.59 6.34 32.39
N SER A 17 7.33 5.92 31.17
CA SER A 17 7.04 6.83 30.04
C SER A 17 5.61 7.36 30.05
N ASP A 18 4.70 6.68 30.77
CA ASP A 18 3.27 6.93 30.73
C ASP A 18 2.83 7.70 32.01
N ALA A 19 1.96 8.67 31.85
CA ALA A 19 1.38 9.42 32.96
C ALA A 19 0.26 8.62 33.64
N VAL A 20 0.36 8.43 34.95
CA VAL A 20 -0.67 7.76 35.74
C VAL A 20 -1.48 8.81 36.51
N SER A 21 -2.82 8.73 36.44
CA SER A 21 -3.71 9.57 37.21
C SER A 21 -4.77 8.73 37.95
N ILE A 22 -5.27 9.21 39.06
CA ILE A 22 -6.48 8.70 39.74
C ILE A 22 -7.54 9.76 39.60
N VAL A 23 -8.70 9.37 39.07
CA VAL A 23 -9.80 10.28 38.74
C VAL A 23 -11.07 9.78 39.46
N SER A 24 -11.77 10.64 40.14
CA SER A 24 -13.07 10.33 40.79
C SER A 24 -14.18 10.14 39.73
N GLU A 25 -15.34 9.64 40.15
CA GLU A 25 -16.51 9.40 39.29
C GLU A 25 -17.00 10.65 38.54
N ASP A 26 -16.80 11.84 39.10
CA ASP A 26 -17.17 13.11 38.47
C ASP A 26 -16.09 13.71 37.56
N GLY A 27 -14.95 13.02 37.40
CA GLY A 27 -13.84 13.47 36.57
C GLY A 27 -12.80 14.32 37.27
N THR A 28 -12.88 14.49 38.62
CA THR A 28 -11.88 15.24 39.38
C THR A 28 -10.59 14.44 39.58
N ILE A 29 -9.47 15.05 39.30
CA ILE A 29 -8.14 14.43 39.44
C ILE A 29 -7.78 14.42 40.96
N GLN A 30 -7.61 13.21 41.49
CA GLN A 30 -7.21 12.99 42.90
C GLN A 30 -5.70 12.80 43.03
N TYR A 31 -5.08 12.22 42.01
CA TYR A 31 -3.64 11.98 41.98
C TYR A 31 -3.12 12.13 40.56
N GLN A 32 -1.89 12.63 40.43
CA GLN A 32 -1.17 12.73 39.19
C GLN A 32 0.29 12.31 39.42
N SER A 33 0.79 11.38 38.62
CA SER A 33 2.18 10.94 38.73
C SER A 33 3.17 12.04 38.33
N PRO A 34 4.37 12.10 38.92
CA PRO A 34 5.36 13.14 38.63
C PRO A 34 5.81 13.22 37.17
N ASN A 35 5.86 12.07 36.47
CA ASN A 35 6.24 12.01 35.07
C ASN A 35 5.19 12.60 34.11
N SER A 36 3.99 12.86 34.58
CA SER A 36 2.93 13.53 33.80
C SER A 36 3.34 14.92 33.32
N PHE A 37 4.22 15.60 34.04
CA PHE A 37 4.76 16.90 33.66
C PHE A 37 5.46 16.83 32.27
N GLN A 38 6.17 15.75 31.98
CA GLN A 38 6.86 15.59 30.69
C GLN A 38 5.88 15.51 29.51
N ILE A 39 4.70 14.96 29.74
CA ILE A 39 3.64 14.79 28.72
C ILE A 39 2.73 16.01 28.68
N LYS A 40 2.18 16.39 29.84
CA LYS A 40 1.12 17.41 29.95
C LYS A 40 1.67 18.83 30.15
N GLY A 41 2.91 18.98 30.66
CA GLY A 41 3.54 20.27 30.92
C GLY A 41 2.98 21.01 32.13
N TRP A 42 2.04 20.41 32.86
CA TRP A 42 1.48 20.90 34.14
C TRP A 42 2.16 20.19 35.28
N GLU A 43 2.49 20.94 36.36
CA GLU A 43 2.94 20.29 37.57
C GLU A 43 1.78 19.45 38.14
N PRO A 44 2.05 18.29 38.77
CA PRO A 44 1.01 17.44 39.35
C PRO A 44 0.05 18.15 40.24
N GLU A 45 0.57 19.07 41.07
CA GLU A 45 -0.18 19.86 42.04
C GLU A 45 -1.14 20.88 41.41
N GLU A 46 -0.87 21.29 40.16
CA GLU A 46 -1.73 22.19 39.41
C GLU A 46 -2.98 21.48 38.85
N LEU A 47 -2.87 20.17 38.63
CA LEU A 47 -3.97 19.36 38.08
C LEU A 47 -4.81 18.67 39.15
N VAL A 48 -4.24 18.38 40.32
CA VAL A 48 -4.98 17.79 41.45
C VAL A 48 -6.08 18.73 41.93
N GLY A 49 -7.32 18.22 41.95
CA GLY A 49 -8.51 18.98 42.27
C GLY A 49 -9.24 19.57 41.06
N GLU A 50 -8.62 19.59 39.91
CA GLU A 50 -9.22 20.03 38.63
C GLU A 50 -10.01 18.91 37.96
N ASN A 51 -10.98 19.29 37.11
CA ASN A 51 -11.73 18.31 36.33
C ASN A 51 -11.00 18.01 35.02
N ILE A 52 -10.64 16.74 34.79
CA ILE A 52 -9.90 16.29 33.64
C ILE A 52 -10.58 16.65 32.31
N LEU A 53 -11.91 16.68 32.25
CA LEU A 53 -12.71 16.97 31.07
C LEU A 53 -12.53 18.41 30.58
N GLU A 54 -12.10 19.34 31.41
CA GLU A 54 -11.85 20.72 31.02
C GLU A 54 -10.60 20.84 30.12
N TYR A 55 -9.66 19.92 30.28
CA TYR A 55 -8.41 19.86 29.51
C TYR A 55 -8.53 19.04 28.19
N ILE A 56 -9.70 18.46 27.92
CA ILE A 56 -9.96 17.70 26.70
C ILE A 56 -10.45 18.65 25.61
N HIS A 57 -9.97 18.43 24.37
CA HIS A 57 -10.39 19.23 23.21
C HIS A 57 -11.92 19.21 23.06
N PRO A 58 -12.56 20.35 22.76
CA PRO A 58 -14.03 20.45 22.69
C PRO A 58 -14.68 19.37 21.82
N ASP A 59 -14.11 19.07 20.67
CA ASP A 59 -14.64 18.04 19.74
C ASP A 59 -14.58 16.62 20.32
N ASP A 60 -13.61 16.33 21.19
CA ASP A 60 -13.38 15.00 21.77
C ASP A 60 -14.13 14.81 23.09
N ARG A 61 -14.55 15.91 23.73
CA ARG A 61 -15.10 15.93 25.08
C ARG A 61 -16.34 15.07 25.26
N SER A 62 -17.29 15.11 24.33
CA SER A 62 -18.52 14.31 24.41
C SER A 62 -18.18 12.81 24.38
N ARG A 63 -17.37 12.39 23.42
CA ARG A 63 -16.97 10.99 23.26
C ARG A 63 -16.21 10.45 24.46
N VAL A 64 -15.25 11.24 25.00
CA VAL A 64 -14.49 10.85 26.19
C VAL A 64 -15.40 10.77 27.42
N THR A 65 -16.36 11.72 27.58
CA THR A 65 -17.31 11.70 28.68
C THR A 65 -18.20 10.47 28.67
N ASP A 66 -18.69 10.08 27.48
CA ASP A 66 -19.57 8.91 27.33
C ASP A 66 -18.81 7.62 27.63
N GLU A 67 -17.55 7.52 27.15
CA GLU A 67 -16.68 6.38 27.42
C GLU A 67 -16.32 6.27 28.92
N PHE A 68 -15.99 7.40 29.56
CA PHE A 68 -15.72 7.45 30.99
C PHE A 68 -16.96 7.05 31.82
N ARG A 69 -18.15 7.56 31.49
CA ARG A 69 -19.38 7.14 32.14
C ARG A 69 -19.67 5.65 32.02
N SER A 70 -19.34 5.06 30.88
CA SER A 70 -19.50 3.63 30.70
C SER A 70 -18.55 2.79 31.53
N LEU A 71 -17.39 3.36 31.90
CA LEU A 71 -16.45 2.77 32.86
C LEU A 71 -16.98 2.84 34.26
N VAL A 72 -17.52 4.02 34.66
CA VAL A 72 -18.07 4.30 36.02
C VAL A 72 -19.32 3.45 36.34
N GLY A 73 -20.16 3.20 35.35
CA GLY A 73 -21.45 2.52 35.56
C GLY A 73 -21.41 1.00 35.61
N THR A 74 -20.24 0.35 35.55
CA THR A 74 -20.15 -1.11 35.41
C THR A 74 -19.54 -1.77 36.65
N GLU A 75 -20.16 -2.85 37.12
CA GLU A 75 -19.63 -3.69 38.20
C GLU A 75 -18.50 -4.61 37.67
N GLY A 76 -17.39 -4.70 38.42
CA GLY A 76 -16.24 -5.54 38.13
C GLY A 76 -15.09 -4.78 37.45
N TYR A 77 -13.98 -5.50 37.25
CA TYR A 77 -12.80 -4.94 36.59
C TYR A 77 -13.07 -4.75 35.09
N ILE A 78 -12.95 -3.52 34.62
CA ILE A 78 -13.07 -3.13 33.23
C ILE A 78 -11.90 -2.25 32.83
N GLU A 79 -11.39 -2.50 31.64
CA GLU A 79 -10.37 -1.72 30.97
C GLU A 79 -10.95 -1.09 29.70
N LYS A 80 -10.75 0.20 29.54
CA LYS A 80 -11.19 0.98 28.39
C LYS A 80 -10.05 1.83 27.85
N GLN A 81 -9.87 1.81 26.54
CA GLN A 81 -8.82 2.59 25.87
C GLN A 81 -9.44 3.61 24.93
N ILE A 82 -8.95 4.85 24.98
CA ILE A 82 -9.43 5.94 24.13
C ILE A 82 -8.31 6.90 23.77
N GLU A 83 -8.35 7.42 22.54
CA GLU A 83 -7.44 8.46 22.05
C GLU A 83 -8.17 9.80 22.03
N PHE A 84 -7.54 10.86 22.54
CA PHE A 84 -8.10 12.21 22.52
C PHE A 84 -7.00 13.27 22.58
N ARG A 85 -7.37 14.51 22.26
CA ARG A 85 -6.50 15.68 22.36
C ARG A 85 -6.60 16.29 23.73
N PHE A 86 -5.47 16.46 24.40
CA PHE A 86 -5.32 17.04 25.73
C PHE A 86 -4.60 18.39 25.67
N GLN A 87 -5.07 19.38 26.41
CA GLN A 87 -4.46 20.72 26.49
C GLN A 87 -3.25 20.70 27.41
N THR A 88 -2.08 20.96 26.88
CA THR A 88 -0.86 21.12 27.64
C THR A 88 -0.65 22.58 28.04
N LYS A 89 0.15 22.81 29.06
CA LYS A 89 0.45 24.17 29.57
C LYS A 89 1.18 25.04 28.51
N ASN A 90 2.11 24.44 27.77
CA ASN A 90 3.05 25.21 26.94
C ASN A 90 3.10 24.78 25.45
N ARG A 91 2.54 23.61 25.08
CA ARG A 91 2.66 23.02 23.74
C ARG A 91 1.34 22.99 22.96
N GLY A 92 0.27 23.56 23.48
CA GLY A 92 -1.07 23.47 22.90
C GLY A 92 -1.67 22.08 23.09
N TRP A 93 -2.23 21.50 22.04
CA TRP A 93 -2.87 20.19 22.04
C TRP A 93 -1.88 19.07 21.77
N VAL A 94 -1.90 18.00 22.59
CA VAL A 94 -1.19 16.75 22.35
C VAL A 94 -2.19 15.61 22.24
N TRP A 95 -1.87 14.61 21.44
CA TRP A 95 -2.67 13.40 21.38
C TRP A 95 -2.26 12.45 22.50
N LEU A 96 -3.21 12.07 23.31
CA LEU A 96 -3.04 11.05 24.34
C LEU A 96 -3.84 9.79 23.98
N GLU A 97 -3.21 8.66 24.18
CA GLU A 97 -3.86 7.36 24.29
C GLU A 97 -4.00 7.06 25.77
N THR A 98 -5.22 6.94 26.26
CA THR A 98 -5.49 6.74 27.69
C THR A 98 -6.25 5.46 27.91
N THR A 99 -5.70 4.60 28.76
CA THR A 99 -6.36 3.42 29.28
C THR A 99 -6.92 3.73 30.67
N GLY A 100 -8.21 3.57 30.85
CA GLY A 100 -8.88 3.71 32.13
C GLY A 100 -9.29 2.34 32.69
N THR A 101 -9.03 2.12 33.97
CA THR A 101 -9.43 0.88 34.68
C THR A 101 -10.28 1.21 35.90
N SER A 102 -11.33 0.41 36.12
CA SER A 102 -12.10 0.47 37.36
C SER A 102 -11.28 -0.07 38.55
N PRO A 103 -11.48 0.44 39.77
CA PRO A 103 -10.77 -0.08 40.93
C PRO A 103 -11.19 -1.52 41.22
N GLU A 104 -10.21 -2.37 41.54
CA GLU A 104 -10.51 -3.68 42.10
C GLU A 104 -10.95 -3.57 43.57
N PRO A 105 -11.92 -4.36 44.04
CA PRO A 105 -12.46 -4.26 45.40
C PRO A 105 -11.43 -4.42 46.53
N GLU A 106 -10.29 -5.06 46.22
CA GLU A 106 -9.23 -5.34 47.20
C GLU A 106 -8.15 -4.23 47.25
N ILE A 107 -8.17 -3.30 46.29
CA ILE A 107 -7.18 -2.21 46.19
C ILE A 107 -7.73 -1.00 46.93
N PRO A 108 -7.00 -0.39 47.90
CA PRO A 108 -7.46 0.76 48.67
C PRO A 108 -7.31 2.08 47.89
N ILE A 109 -7.85 2.13 46.67
CA ILE A 109 -7.86 3.30 45.77
C ILE A 109 -9.33 3.69 45.58
N ASP A 110 -9.67 4.91 45.95
CA ASP A 110 -11.00 5.48 45.72
C ASP A 110 -10.96 6.29 44.43
N GLY A 111 -11.33 5.66 43.30
CA GLY A 111 -11.33 6.29 41.97
C GLY A 111 -10.83 5.37 40.87
N TYR A 112 -10.83 5.89 39.64
CA TYR A 112 -10.46 5.19 38.44
C TYR A 112 -9.01 5.49 38.09
N ILE A 113 -8.22 4.45 37.84
CA ILE A 113 -6.84 4.62 37.46
C ILE A 113 -6.80 4.84 35.95
N THR A 114 -6.11 5.89 35.50
CA THR A 114 -5.89 6.16 34.09
C THR A 114 -4.39 6.20 33.79
N THR A 115 -3.99 5.53 32.72
CA THR A 115 -2.62 5.55 32.21
C THR A 115 -2.64 6.22 30.85
N SER A 116 -1.92 7.32 30.67
CA SER A 116 -1.91 8.13 29.46
C SER A 116 -0.53 8.15 28.82
N ARG A 117 -0.48 7.87 27.52
CA ARG A 117 0.72 7.90 26.68
C ARG A 117 0.61 9.00 25.64
N ASP A 118 1.69 9.75 25.40
CA ASP A 118 1.76 10.70 24.30
C ASP A 118 1.96 9.96 22.97
N ILE A 119 0.97 10.05 22.10
CA ILE A 119 0.97 9.46 20.76
C ILE A 119 1.05 10.52 19.64
N SER A 120 1.44 11.75 19.97
CA SER A 120 1.47 12.86 19.01
C SER A 120 2.40 12.55 17.82
N VAL A 121 3.54 11.90 18.05
CA VAL A 121 4.47 11.50 17.01
C VAL A 121 3.84 10.43 16.08
N ARG A 122 3.08 9.49 16.66
CA ARG A 122 2.34 8.48 15.89
C ARG A 122 1.28 9.15 15.01
N LYS A 123 0.46 10.03 15.58
CA LYS A 123 -0.59 10.78 14.86
C LYS A 123 -0.02 11.67 13.76
N GLN A 124 1.11 12.31 13.99
CA GLN A 124 1.78 13.13 12.99
C GLN A 124 2.28 12.28 11.80
N ARG A 125 2.81 11.09 12.06
CA ARG A 125 3.23 10.16 11.00
C ARG A 125 2.04 9.63 10.21
N GLU A 126 0.96 9.22 10.89
CA GLU A 126 -0.28 8.78 10.26
C GLU A 126 -0.85 9.87 9.35
N GLN A 127 -0.88 11.11 9.81
CA GLN A 127 -1.35 12.25 9.00
C GLN A 127 -0.42 12.53 7.82
N GLN A 128 0.90 12.46 8.00
CA GLN A 128 1.85 12.65 6.91
C GLN A 128 1.71 11.58 5.82
N ILE A 129 1.50 10.34 6.21
CA ILE A 129 1.24 9.23 5.27
C ILE A 129 -0.08 9.47 4.52
N ALA A 130 -1.14 9.88 5.22
CA ALA A 130 -2.42 10.21 4.60
C ALA A 130 -2.29 11.36 3.59
N GLU A 131 -1.60 12.45 3.94
CA GLU A 131 -1.34 13.58 3.04
C GLU A 131 -0.50 13.16 1.80
N GLN A 132 0.47 12.28 1.98
CA GLN A 132 1.25 11.75 0.86
C GLN A 132 0.39 10.88 -0.06
N ARG A 133 -0.49 10.08 0.50
CA ARG A 133 -1.46 9.27 -0.25
C ARG A 133 -2.41 10.14 -1.06
N ASP A 134 -3.00 11.17 -0.44
CA ASP A 134 -3.91 12.11 -1.12
C ASP A 134 -3.21 12.86 -2.26
N ASN A 135 -1.96 13.27 -2.06
CA ASN A 135 -1.16 13.92 -3.10
C ASN A 135 -0.84 12.98 -4.27
N LEU A 136 -0.54 11.71 -3.99
CA LEU A 136 -0.33 10.69 -5.03
C LEU A 136 -1.62 10.44 -5.82
N GLU A 137 -2.77 10.39 -5.15
CA GLU A 137 -4.07 10.21 -5.78
C GLU A 137 -4.44 11.38 -6.71
N LEU A 138 -4.20 12.63 -6.28
CA LEU A 138 -4.36 13.81 -7.10
C LEU A 138 -3.42 13.79 -8.32
N LEU A 139 -2.15 13.45 -8.13
CA LEU A 139 -1.18 13.35 -9.22
C LEU A 139 -1.60 12.29 -10.24
N ASN A 140 -2.06 11.14 -9.76
CA ASN A 140 -2.60 10.05 -10.57
C ASN A 140 -3.82 10.51 -11.40
N GLN A 141 -4.73 11.28 -10.80
CA GLN A 141 -5.90 11.81 -11.50
C GLN A 141 -5.51 12.75 -12.64
N VAL A 142 -4.55 13.65 -12.42
CA VAL A 142 -4.03 14.57 -13.45
C VAL A 142 -3.34 13.79 -14.58
N LEU A 143 -2.49 12.82 -14.25
CA LEU A 143 -1.83 11.96 -15.23
C LEU A 143 -2.84 11.14 -16.06
N ARG A 144 -3.93 10.69 -15.44
CA ARG A 144 -4.95 9.87 -16.09
C ARG A 144 -5.73 10.63 -17.17
N HIS A 145 -6.16 11.85 -16.86
CA HIS A 145 -7.13 12.55 -17.71
C HIS A 145 -6.47 13.49 -18.72
N ASP A 146 -5.55 14.31 -18.28
CA ASP A 146 -5.08 15.42 -19.10
C ASP A 146 -3.94 15.03 -20.04
N LEU A 147 -2.89 14.37 -19.53
CA LEU A 147 -1.76 13.97 -20.36
C LEU A 147 -2.13 12.92 -21.40
N ARG A 148 -2.91 11.90 -21.02
CA ARG A 148 -3.34 10.87 -21.95
C ARG A 148 -4.20 11.43 -23.07
N ASN A 149 -5.15 12.32 -22.73
CA ASN A 149 -6.00 12.96 -23.74
C ASN A 149 -5.18 13.84 -24.69
N ASP A 150 -4.24 14.63 -24.18
CA ASP A 150 -3.38 15.48 -25.02
C ASP A 150 -2.50 14.63 -25.93
N LEU A 151 -1.92 13.54 -25.44
CA LEU A 151 -1.11 12.64 -26.24
C LEU A 151 -1.95 11.88 -27.30
N GLN A 152 -3.18 11.44 -26.96
CA GLN A 152 -4.09 10.85 -27.93
C GLN A 152 -4.47 11.83 -29.05
N VAL A 153 -4.65 13.10 -28.72
CA VAL A 153 -4.86 14.15 -29.74
C VAL A 153 -3.63 14.30 -30.62
N VAL A 154 -2.43 14.27 -30.06
CA VAL A 154 -1.16 14.33 -30.81
C VAL A 154 -1.06 13.12 -31.75
N THR A 155 -1.26 11.90 -31.25
CA THR A 155 -1.19 10.67 -32.06
C THR A 155 -2.23 10.68 -33.17
N GLY A 156 -3.50 11.04 -32.88
CA GLY A 156 -4.53 11.15 -33.91
C GLY A 156 -4.25 12.22 -34.95
N ARG A 157 -3.56 13.33 -34.59
CA ARG A 157 -3.10 14.34 -35.57
C ARG A 157 -1.94 13.83 -36.42
N LEU A 158 -1.02 13.09 -35.84
CA LEU A 158 0.06 12.44 -36.56
C LEU A 158 -0.52 11.45 -37.59
N GLU A 159 -1.48 10.60 -37.22
CA GLU A 159 -2.15 9.69 -38.16
C GLU A 159 -2.79 10.43 -39.33
N MET A 160 -3.46 11.56 -39.09
CA MET A 160 -4.11 12.35 -40.15
C MET A 160 -3.11 12.97 -41.15
N VAL A 161 -1.86 13.19 -40.76
CA VAL A 161 -0.83 13.78 -41.64
C VAL A 161 0.09 12.74 -42.26
N SER A 162 -0.01 11.47 -41.86
CA SER A 162 0.86 10.38 -42.35
C SER A 162 0.91 10.29 -43.86
N ASP A 163 -0.24 10.36 -44.54
CA ASP A 163 -0.35 10.32 -46.00
C ASP A 163 0.17 11.57 -46.72
N HIS A 164 0.52 12.62 -45.98
CA HIS A 164 0.99 13.89 -46.53
C HIS A 164 2.48 14.14 -46.23
N VAL A 165 3.17 13.19 -45.61
CA VAL A 165 4.60 13.29 -45.32
C VAL A 165 5.39 12.85 -46.53
N ASP A 166 6.28 13.72 -47.05
CA ASP A 166 7.18 13.39 -48.12
C ASP A 166 8.40 12.54 -47.64
N GLU A 167 9.18 11.98 -48.57
CA GLU A 167 10.33 11.16 -48.24
C GLU A 167 11.32 11.84 -47.27
N SER A 168 11.42 13.16 -47.28
CA SER A 168 12.35 13.91 -46.42
C SER A 168 11.82 14.08 -44.99
N GLY A 169 10.53 13.88 -44.79
CA GLY A 169 9.86 14.03 -43.47
C GLY A 169 9.59 12.72 -42.76
N VAL A 170 9.69 11.57 -43.43
CA VAL A 170 9.29 10.26 -42.90
C VAL A 170 10.02 9.89 -41.64
N GLU A 171 11.33 10.08 -41.56
CA GLU A 171 12.11 9.78 -40.33
C GLU A 171 11.70 10.62 -39.13
N SER A 172 11.53 11.94 -39.33
CA SER A 172 11.07 12.85 -38.27
C SER A 172 9.64 12.55 -37.82
N PHE A 173 8.78 12.17 -38.75
CA PHE A 173 7.41 11.78 -38.48
C PHE A 173 7.34 10.47 -37.65
N GLN A 174 8.11 9.45 -38.03
CA GLN A 174 8.21 8.21 -37.28
C GLN A 174 8.72 8.45 -35.87
N THR A 175 9.80 9.22 -35.71
CA THR A 175 10.34 9.59 -34.41
C THR A 175 9.33 10.31 -33.53
N ALA A 176 8.54 11.24 -34.11
CA ALA A 176 7.49 11.94 -33.37
C ALA A 176 6.34 11.02 -32.93
N ARG A 177 5.94 10.08 -33.80
CA ARG A 177 4.92 9.08 -33.49
C ARG A 177 5.38 8.15 -32.38
N GLU A 178 6.56 7.57 -32.52
CA GLU A 178 7.16 6.69 -31.50
C GLU A 178 7.31 7.39 -30.15
N SER A 179 7.71 8.68 -30.17
CA SER A 179 7.80 9.49 -28.94
C SER A 179 6.45 9.72 -28.28
N ALA A 180 5.38 9.95 -29.07
CA ALA A 180 4.03 10.12 -28.54
C ALA A 180 3.46 8.81 -27.98
N GLU A 181 3.65 7.70 -28.68
CA GLU A 181 3.26 6.37 -28.24
C GLU A 181 3.98 5.98 -26.94
N HIS A 182 5.29 6.20 -26.87
CA HIS A 182 6.09 5.98 -25.66
C HIS A 182 5.63 6.86 -24.47
N ALA A 183 5.28 8.13 -24.72
CA ALA A 183 4.76 9.00 -23.66
C ALA A 183 3.39 8.53 -23.14
N ILE A 184 2.53 7.95 -23.99
CA ILE A 184 1.25 7.34 -23.58
C ILE A 184 1.52 6.13 -22.67
N GLU A 185 2.47 5.28 -23.06
CA GLU A 185 2.87 4.11 -22.28
C GLU A 185 3.40 4.52 -20.90
N LEU A 186 4.32 5.51 -20.85
CA LEU A 186 4.85 6.06 -19.61
C LEU A 186 3.75 6.58 -18.67
N THR A 187 2.76 7.32 -19.20
CA THR A 187 1.66 7.83 -18.38
C THR A 187 0.74 6.73 -17.87
N THR A 188 0.56 5.66 -18.66
CA THR A 188 -0.22 4.49 -18.27
C THR A 188 0.47 3.73 -17.13
N THR A 189 1.75 3.44 -17.29
CA THR A 189 2.56 2.72 -16.30
C THR A 189 2.72 3.51 -15.00
N ALA A 190 2.92 4.84 -15.10
CA ALA A 190 2.98 5.72 -13.91
C ALA A 190 1.65 5.72 -13.13
N ARG A 191 0.51 5.67 -13.84
CA ARG A 191 -0.80 5.53 -13.24
C ARG A 191 -0.95 4.21 -12.49
N GLU A 192 -0.64 3.10 -13.15
CA GLU A 192 -0.75 1.76 -12.56
C GLU A 192 0.14 1.64 -11.32
N MET A 193 1.35 2.21 -11.37
CA MET A 193 2.24 2.26 -10.23
C MET A 193 1.67 3.08 -9.06
N ALA A 194 1.03 4.22 -9.35
CA ALA A 194 0.38 5.03 -8.32
C ALA A 194 -0.84 4.29 -7.72
N GLU A 195 -1.63 3.59 -8.54
CA GLU A 195 -2.73 2.73 -8.06
C GLU A 195 -2.22 1.61 -7.14
N VAL A 196 -1.12 0.95 -7.51
CA VAL A 196 -0.49 -0.07 -6.65
C VAL A 196 0.02 0.50 -5.33
N MET A 197 0.65 1.70 -5.35
CA MET A 197 1.13 2.36 -4.14
C MET A 197 -0.01 2.81 -3.20
N LEU A 198 -1.20 3.01 -3.74
CA LEU A 198 -2.40 3.41 -3.00
C LEU A 198 -3.25 2.20 -2.56
N THR A 199 -2.97 1.02 -3.11
CA THR A 199 -3.71 -0.21 -2.78
C THR A 199 -3.16 -0.79 -1.49
N ASP A 200 -4.00 -0.88 -0.46
CA ASP A 200 -3.70 -1.65 0.75
C ASP A 200 -3.85 -3.15 0.45
N GLU A 201 -3.05 -4.00 1.09
CA GLU A 201 -3.12 -5.47 1.01
C GLU A 201 -4.53 -6.03 1.33
N THR A 202 -5.38 -5.21 1.96
CA THR A 202 -6.75 -5.56 2.33
C THR A 202 -7.77 -5.43 1.18
N ASN A 203 -7.38 -4.91 0.03
CA ASN A 203 -8.31 -4.61 -1.08
C ASN A 203 -8.31 -5.68 -2.18
N THR A 204 -7.86 -6.89 -1.87
CA THR A 204 -7.91 -8.04 -2.78
C THR A 204 -9.30 -8.69 -2.77
N GLN A 205 -9.69 -9.25 -3.90
CA GLN A 205 -10.95 -9.96 -4.13
C GLN A 205 -10.71 -11.26 -4.89
N SER A 206 -11.72 -12.09 -4.94
CA SER A 206 -11.70 -13.33 -5.74
C SER A 206 -11.85 -12.99 -7.22
N VAL A 207 -10.86 -13.33 -8.05
CA VAL A 207 -10.82 -13.07 -9.49
C VAL A 207 -10.71 -14.37 -10.26
N GLU A 208 -11.57 -14.57 -11.25
CA GLU A 208 -11.52 -15.76 -12.14
C GLU A 208 -10.32 -15.65 -13.10
N LEU A 209 -9.36 -16.57 -12.99
CA LEU A 209 -8.13 -16.54 -13.77
C LEU A 209 -8.36 -16.74 -15.27
N GLN A 210 -9.14 -17.77 -15.63
CA GLN A 210 -9.30 -18.18 -17.03
C GLN A 210 -9.89 -17.08 -17.93
N PRO A 211 -11.03 -16.40 -17.59
CA PRO A 211 -11.56 -15.32 -18.41
C PRO A 211 -10.65 -14.09 -18.44
N THR A 212 -9.98 -13.76 -17.32
CA THR A 212 -9.05 -12.64 -17.25
C THR A 212 -7.88 -12.85 -18.20
N LEU A 213 -7.21 -13.99 -18.13
CA LEU A 213 -6.06 -14.31 -18.98
C LEU A 213 -6.46 -14.44 -20.47
N ALA A 214 -7.63 -15.04 -20.77
CA ALA A 214 -8.15 -15.15 -22.12
C ALA A 214 -8.41 -13.76 -22.75
N SER A 215 -8.98 -12.82 -21.98
CA SER A 215 -9.23 -11.46 -22.45
C SER A 215 -7.92 -10.73 -22.79
N VAL A 216 -6.92 -10.84 -21.93
CA VAL A 216 -5.59 -10.22 -22.19
C VAL A 216 -4.93 -10.82 -23.43
N ILE A 217 -4.94 -12.14 -23.58
CA ILE A 217 -4.38 -12.82 -24.77
C ILE A 217 -5.03 -12.32 -26.06
N GLU A 218 -6.36 -12.17 -26.10
CA GLU A 218 -7.07 -11.66 -27.30
C GLU A 218 -6.73 -10.19 -27.60
N ASN A 219 -6.59 -9.36 -26.56
CA ASN A 219 -6.17 -7.97 -26.71
C ASN A 219 -4.76 -7.87 -27.30
N VAL A 220 -3.82 -8.66 -26.78
CA VAL A 220 -2.44 -8.71 -27.29
C VAL A 220 -2.39 -9.22 -28.72
N ARG A 221 -3.12 -10.28 -29.09
CA ARG A 221 -3.24 -10.77 -30.47
C ARG A 221 -3.74 -9.70 -31.44
N THR A 222 -4.69 -8.87 -30.98
CA THR A 222 -5.24 -7.78 -31.79
C THR A 222 -4.25 -6.63 -31.96
N GLY A 223 -3.53 -6.29 -30.90
CA GLY A 223 -2.54 -5.21 -30.88
C GLY A 223 -1.23 -5.55 -31.63
N TYR A 224 -0.86 -6.83 -31.67
CA TYR A 224 0.37 -7.32 -32.29
C TYR A 224 0.11 -8.42 -33.32
N PRO A 225 -0.46 -8.08 -34.50
CA PRO A 225 -0.87 -9.08 -35.51
C PRO A 225 0.26 -9.88 -36.09
N ASP A 226 1.50 -9.38 -36.03
CA ASP A 226 2.70 -10.06 -36.51
C ASP A 226 3.31 -11.06 -35.51
N ALA A 227 2.84 -11.04 -34.26
CA ALA A 227 3.25 -11.97 -33.22
C ALA A 227 2.31 -13.19 -33.14
N THR A 228 2.85 -14.32 -32.77
CA THR A 228 2.08 -15.57 -32.58
C THR A 228 1.97 -15.87 -31.10
N VAL A 229 0.78 -15.68 -30.52
CA VAL A 229 0.50 -16.02 -29.11
C VAL A 229 -0.33 -17.30 -29.04
N THR A 230 0.22 -18.36 -28.45
CA THR A 230 -0.42 -19.68 -28.34
C THR A 230 -0.68 -20.05 -26.89
N VAL A 231 -1.79 -20.75 -26.64
CA VAL A 231 -2.07 -21.33 -25.31
C VAL A 231 -1.79 -22.83 -25.40
N LYS A 232 -0.88 -23.34 -24.57
CA LYS A 232 -0.51 -24.74 -24.49
C LYS A 232 -1.19 -25.43 -23.31
N GLY A 233 -2.06 -26.36 -23.62
CA GLY A 233 -2.90 -27.02 -22.62
C GLY A 233 -4.17 -26.24 -22.30
N GLU A 234 -4.80 -26.54 -21.20
CA GLU A 234 -6.01 -25.88 -20.71
C GLU A 234 -5.65 -24.95 -19.53
N ILE A 235 -6.17 -23.73 -19.56
CA ILE A 235 -6.05 -22.83 -18.40
C ILE A 235 -7.07 -23.29 -17.37
N PRO A 236 -6.66 -23.61 -16.13
CA PRO A 236 -7.57 -24.14 -15.13
C PRO A 236 -8.62 -23.07 -14.75
N PRO A 237 -9.89 -23.46 -14.55
CA PRO A 237 -10.97 -22.55 -14.16
C PRO A 237 -10.93 -22.30 -12.63
N VAL A 238 -9.81 -21.74 -12.16
CA VAL A 238 -9.57 -21.41 -10.74
C VAL A 238 -9.78 -19.94 -10.47
N THR A 239 -10.10 -19.63 -9.22
CA THR A 239 -10.19 -18.28 -8.69
C THR A 239 -8.93 -17.97 -7.89
N VAL A 240 -8.35 -16.80 -8.08
CA VAL A 240 -7.17 -16.32 -7.36
C VAL A 240 -7.51 -15.09 -6.53
N ILE A 241 -6.72 -14.86 -5.47
CA ILE A 241 -6.82 -13.65 -4.65
C ILE A 241 -6.02 -12.53 -5.33
N ALA A 242 -6.71 -11.55 -5.90
CA ALA A 242 -6.08 -10.47 -6.66
C ALA A 242 -6.91 -9.18 -6.63
N THR A 243 -6.44 -8.13 -7.28
CA THR A 243 -7.22 -6.92 -7.58
C THR A 243 -7.68 -6.92 -9.03
N GLU A 244 -8.46 -5.90 -9.45
CA GLU A 244 -8.81 -5.67 -10.86
C GLU A 244 -7.58 -5.49 -11.77
N MET A 245 -6.42 -5.21 -11.17
CA MET A 245 -5.14 -5.05 -11.89
C MET A 245 -4.46 -6.38 -12.25
N LEU A 246 -5.05 -7.55 -11.99
CA LEU A 246 -4.49 -8.84 -12.40
C LEU A 246 -4.26 -8.91 -13.92
N SER A 247 -5.13 -8.29 -14.71
CA SER A 247 -4.96 -8.17 -16.16
C SER A 247 -3.68 -7.44 -16.55
N SER A 248 -3.29 -6.38 -15.81
CA SER A 248 -2.06 -5.62 -16.08
C SER A 248 -0.79 -6.47 -15.85
N VAL A 249 -0.82 -7.44 -14.92
CA VAL A 249 0.30 -8.39 -14.72
C VAL A 249 0.57 -9.16 -16.00
N PHE A 250 -0.47 -9.75 -16.58
CA PHE A 250 -0.34 -10.58 -17.79
C PHE A 250 -0.08 -9.73 -19.04
N ASP A 251 -0.69 -8.57 -19.15
CA ASP A 251 -0.50 -7.63 -20.26
C ASP A 251 0.96 -7.18 -20.33
N ASN A 252 1.54 -6.75 -19.21
CA ASN A 252 2.95 -6.36 -19.13
C ASN A 252 3.89 -7.52 -19.54
N LEU A 253 3.65 -8.73 -19.07
CA LEU A 253 4.52 -9.88 -19.40
C LEU A 253 4.40 -10.30 -20.87
N LEU A 254 3.18 -10.34 -21.42
CA LEU A 254 2.96 -10.70 -22.82
C LEU A 254 3.50 -9.64 -23.77
N THR A 255 3.30 -8.37 -23.45
CA THR A 255 3.82 -7.26 -24.25
C THR A 255 5.34 -7.24 -24.22
N ASN A 256 5.97 -7.44 -23.05
CA ASN A 256 7.42 -7.55 -22.93
C ASN A 256 7.98 -8.71 -23.77
N ALA A 257 7.34 -9.88 -23.76
CA ALA A 257 7.74 -11.04 -24.52
C ALA A 257 7.72 -10.81 -26.06
N ILE A 258 6.92 -9.83 -26.53
CA ILE A 258 6.80 -9.45 -27.93
C ILE A 258 7.75 -8.28 -28.26
N GLN A 259 7.75 -7.21 -27.47
CA GLN A 259 8.50 -5.97 -27.76
C GLN A 259 10.01 -6.16 -27.63
N HIS A 260 10.47 -7.01 -26.70
CA HIS A 260 11.89 -7.32 -26.49
C HIS A 260 12.36 -8.54 -27.29
N ASN A 261 11.58 -8.99 -28.25
CA ASN A 261 11.94 -10.12 -29.11
C ASN A 261 12.77 -9.66 -30.30
N ASP A 262 13.86 -10.35 -30.59
CA ASP A 262 14.77 -10.06 -31.71
C ASP A 262 14.49 -10.88 -32.98
N LYS A 263 13.49 -11.77 -32.94
CA LYS A 263 13.13 -12.63 -34.07
C LYS A 263 12.17 -11.90 -35.03
N PRO A 264 12.19 -12.27 -36.33
CA PRO A 264 11.27 -11.71 -37.33
C PRO A 264 9.77 -11.95 -37.01
N ALA A 265 9.50 -13.01 -36.27
CA ALA A 265 8.17 -13.30 -35.69
C ALA A 265 8.33 -13.69 -34.25
N ALA A 266 7.78 -12.88 -33.36
CA ALA A 266 7.72 -13.18 -31.93
C ALA A 266 6.73 -14.33 -31.69
N GLU A 267 7.19 -15.40 -31.04
CA GLU A 267 6.36 -16.54 -30.66
C GLU A 267 6.28 -16.58 -29.12
N VAL A 268 5.07 -16.47 -28.58
CA VAL A 268 4.81 -16.51 -27.16
C VAL A 268 3.87 -17.67 -26.84
N THR A 269 4.26 -18.49 -25.88
CA THR A 269 3.46 -19.63 -25.40
C THR A 269 3.03 -19.41 -23.98
N VAL A 270 1.71 -19.40 -23.74
CA VAL A 270 1.10 -19.31 -22.42
C VAL A 270 0.65 -20.69 -21.97
N SER A 271 1.00 -21.07 -20.75
CA SER A 271 0.49 -22.30 -20.12
C SER A 271 0.25 -22.06 -18.63
N ALA A 272 -0.56 -22.92 -18.01
CA ALA A 272 -0.81 -22.85 -16.58
C ALA A 272 -0.73 -24.24 -15.95
N ILE A 273 -0.22 -24.28 -14.72
CA ILE A 273 -0.13 -25.49 -13.89
C ILE A 273 -0.83 -25.15 -12.59
N HIS A 274 -1.81 -25.94 -12.20
CA HIS A 274 -2.53 -25.80 -10.94
C HIS A 274 -2.10 -26.90 -9.98
N ASP A 275 -1.70 -26.52 -8.79
CA ASP A 275 -1.44 -27.39 -7.64
C ASP A 275 -2.51 -27.12 -6.57
N GLU A 276 -2.53 -27.87 -5.46
CA GLU A 276 -3.60 -27.83 -4.46
C GLU A 276 -3.91 -26.42 -3.92
N GLU A 277 -2.90 -25.56 -3.75
CA GLU A 277 -3.04 -24.23 -3.14
C GLU A 277 -2.65 -23.09 -4.05
N THR A 278 -1.98 -23.36 -5.19
CA THR A 278 -1.44 -22.34 -6.07
C THR A 278 -1.67 -22.66 -7.53
N VAL A 279 -1.67 -21.62 -8.36
CA VAL A 279 -1.62 -21.73 -9.81
C VAL A 279 -0.42 -20.99 -10.34
N THR A 280 0.40 -21.65 -11.17
CA THR A 280 1.55 -21.04 -11.83
C THR A 280 1.25 -20.82 -13.32
N ILE A 281 1.25 -19.57 -13.74
CA ILE A 281 1.10 -19.15 -15.14
C ILE A 281 2.51 -18.98 -15.72
N ARG A 282 2.77 -19.60 -16.87
CA ARG A 282 4.04 -19.57 -17.57
C ARG A 282 3.87 -18.87 -18.91
N ILE A 283 4.68 -17.84 -19.14
CA ILE A 283 4.73 -17.07 -20.38
C ILE A 283 6.14 -17.26 -20.96
N ALA A 284 6.24 -18.05 -22.00
CA ALA A 284 7.50 -18.40 -22.66
C ALA A 284 7.61 -17.69 -24.01
N ASP A 285 8.73 -17.01 -24.27
CA ASP A 285 9.06 -16.36 -25.53
C ASP A 285 10.21 -17.10 -26.25
N ASN A 286 10.40 -16.77 -27.53
CA ASN A 286 11.51 -17.27 -28.36
C ASN A 286 12.59 -16.19 -28.60
N GLY A 287 12.66 -15.16 -27.74
CA GLY A 287 13.56 -14.03 -27.86
C GLY A 287 15.02 -14.31 -27.51
N PRO A 288 15.82 -13.26 -27.20
CA PRO A 288 17.26 -13.41 -26.94
C PRO A 288 17.57 -14.00 -25.56
N GLY A 289 16.55 -14.14 -24.68
CA GLY A 289 16.74 -14.54 -23.28
C GLY A 289 17.26 -13.41 -22.39
N ILE A 290 17.43 -13.71 -21.10
CA ILE A 290 17.90 -12.76 -20.08
C ILE A 290 19.14 -13.33 -19.40
N PRO A 291 20.27 -12.59 -19.39
CA PRO A 291 21.50 -13.03 -18.71
C PRO A 291 21.27 -13.35 -17.23
N ASP A 292 21.92 -14.38 -16.70
CA ASP A 292 21.73 -14.86 -15.33
C ASP A 292 21.99 -13.79 -14.27
N ASP A 293 22.94 -12.89 -14.50
CA ASP A 293 23.29 -11.78 -13.62
C ASP A 293 22.24 -10.66 -13.61
N GLN A 294 21.31 -10.66 -14.54
CA GLN A 294 20.22 -9.68 -14.65
C GLN A 294 18.87 -10.24 -14.16
N LYS A 295 18.67 -11.56 -14.09
CA LYS A 295 17.37 -12.19 -13.78
C LYS A 295 16.76 -11.71 -12.45
N ASP A 296 17.60 -11.51 -11.41
CA ASP A 296 17.13 -10.99 -10.12
C ASP A 296 16.93 -9.46 -10.13
N GLN A 297 17.58 -8.75 -11.06
CA GLN A 297 17.57 -7.28 -11.09
C GLN A 297 16.43 -6.72 -11.94
N ILE A 298 15.93 -7.47 -12.93
CA ILE A 298 14.87 -6.99 -13.83
C ILE A 298 13.55 -6.65 -13.15
N PHE A 299 13.32 -7.20 -11.95
CA PHE A 299 12.17 -6.88 -11.11
C PHE A 299 12.43 -5.72 -10.13
N GLY A 300 13.67 -5.19 -10.08
CA GLY A 300 14.09 -4.10 -9.22
C GLY A 300 13.60 -2.74 -9.70
N LYS A 301 13.58 -1.75 -8.78
CA LYS A 301 13.15 -0.38 -9.08
C LYS A 301 14.21 0.36 -9.90
N GLY A 302 14.03 0.42 -11.24
CA GLY A 302 14.76 1.39 -12.08
C GLY A 302 16.21 1.04 -12.45
N ASP A 303 16.71 -0.18 -12.19
CA ASP A 303 18.07 -0.60 -12.51
C ASP A 303 18.23 -1.22 -13.90
N ALA A 304 17.16 -1.41 -14.68
CA ALA A 304 17.25 -1.66 -16.11
C ALA A 304 17.77 -0.37 -16.75
N GLY A 305 19.06 -0.36 -17.14
CA GLY A 305 19.77 0.83 -17.59
C GLY A 305 18.98 1.63 -18.62
N LEU A 306 19.15 2.95 -18.60
CA LEU A 306 18.58 3.97 -19.50
C LEU A 306 18.81 3.70 -21.01
N GLU A 307 19.39 2.57 -21.38
CA GLU A 307 19.70 2.15 -22.76
C GLU A 307 18.76 1.07 -23.31
N SER A 308 17.87 0.46 -22.51
CA SER A 308 16.86 -0.47 -23.01
C SER A 308 15.60 0.30 -23.43
N ALA A 309 15.01 -0.07 -24.56
CA ALA A 309 13.84 0.56 -25.19
C ALA A 309 12.51 0.44 -24.38
N GLY A 310 12.58 0.14 -23.10
CA GLY A 310 11.43 0.04 -22.17
C GLY A 310 11.70 0.81 -20.88
N THR A 311 10.65 1.26 -20.22
CA THR A 311 10.69 2.11 -19.03
C THR A 311 11.27 1.43 -17.76
N GLY A 312 11.50 0.10 -17.82
CA GLY A 312 11.91 -0.72 -16.65
C GLY A 312 10.89 -0.79 -15.52
N ILE A 313 9.75 -0.13 -15.68
CA ILE A 313 8.71 0.01 -14.64
C ILE A 313 7.70 -1.15 -14.71
N GLY A 314 7.45 -1.70 -15.90
CA GLY A 314 6.43 -2.76 -16.10
C GLY A 314 6.71 -4.03 -15.30
N LEU A 315 7.95 -4.53 -15.30
CA LEU A 315 8.33 -5.71 -14.50
C LEU A 315 8.34 -5.43 -12.99
N TYR A 316 8.72 -4.22 -12.59
CA TYR A 316 8.58 -3.79 -11.20
C TYR A 316 7.10 -3.77 -10.75
N LEU A 317 6.20 -3.27 -11.61
CA LEU A 317 4.75 -3.29 -11.38
C LEU A 317 4.24 -4.73 -11.22
N VAL A 318 4.65 -5.64 -12.11
CA VAL A 318 4.32 -7.07 -12.02
C VAL A 318 4.75 -7.65 -10.67
N HIS A 319 6.00 -7.41 -10.28
CA HIS A 319 6.54 -7.90 -9.01
C HIS A 319 5.73 -7.38 -7.81
N ARG A 320 5.44 -6.09 -7.77
CA ARG A 320 4.67 -5.49 -6.66
C ARG A 320 3.23 -5.99 -6.58
N LEU A 321 2.55 -6.13 -7.72
CA LEU A 321 1.19 -6.69 -7.77
C LEU A 321 1.18 -8.14 -7.28
N VAL A 322 2.08 -8.97 -7.79
CA VAL A 322 2.18 -10.37 -7.41
C VAL A 322 2.51 -10.52 -5.91
N GLU A 323 3.38 -9.66 -5.37
CA GLU A 323 3.69 -9.61 -3.94
C GLU A 323 2.44 -9.25 -3.09
N ILE A 324 1.65 -8.24 -3.51
CA ILE A 324 0.37 -7.87 -2.86
C ILE A 324 -0.62 -9.05 -2.87
N TYR A 325 -0.61 -9.86 -3.92
CA TYR A 325 -1.48 -11.04 -4.05
C TYR A 325 -0.98 -12.25 -3.24
N GLY A 326 0.16 -12.11 -2.55
CA GLY A 326 0.78 -13.21 -1.79
C GLY A 326 1.42 -14.28 -2.67
N GLY A 327 1.68 -13.96 -3.93
CA GLY A 327 2.30 -14.83 -4.93
C GLY A 327 3.81 -14.61 -5.09
N ASN A 328 4.37 -15.21 -6.13
CA ASN A 328 5.77 -15.07 -6.50
C ASN A 328 5.93 -14.93 -8.02
N VAL A 329 6.96 -14.19 -8.47
CA VAL A 329 7.30 -14.05 -9.88
C VAL A 329 8.80 -14.27 -10.08
N TRP A 330 9.16 -15.04 -11.10
CA TRP A 330 10.55 -15.30 -11.47
C TRP A 330 10.69 -15.58 -12.96
N VAL A 331 11.94 -15.58 -13.45
CA VAL A 331 12.27 -15.86 -14.85
C VAL A 331 13.26 -17.01 -14.96
N GLU A 332 13.04 -17.85 -15.96
CA GLU A 332 13.91 -18.99 -16.34
C GLU A 332 14.29 -18.89 -17.81
N ASP A 333 15.32 -19.65 -18.23
CA ASP A 333 15.65 -19.77 -19.64
C ASP A 333 14.63 -20.65 -20.37
N ASN A 334 14.31 -20.30 -21.62
CA ASN A 334 13.56 -21.15 -22.52
C ASN A 334 14.50 -21.98 -23.40
N ASP A 335 14.05 -23.14 -23.81
CA ASP A 335 14.82 -24.05 -24.70
C ASP A 335 14.17 -24.08 -26.11
N PRO A 336 14.92 -23.80 -27.21
CA PRO A 336 16.38 -23.59 -27.28
C PRO A 336 16.85 -22.15 -27.02
N ASP A 337 16.01 -21.13 -27.12
CA ASP A 337 16.29 -19.72 -26.92
C ASP A 337 15.07 -19.02 -26.27
N GLY A 338 15.28 -17.93 -25.55
CA GLY A 338 14.24 -17.09 -24.98
C GLY A 338 14.14 -17.15 -23.45
N SER A 339 13.06 -16.61 -22.92
CA SER A 339 12.77 -16.55 -21.47
C SER A 339 11.43 -17.18 -21.15
N VAL A 340 11.28 -17.65 -19.92
CA VAL A 340 10.00 -18.10 -19.33
C VAL A 340 9.74 -17.31 -18.09
N PHE A 341 8.78 -16.40 -18.13
CA PHE A 341 8.27 -15.73 -16.97
C PHE A 341 7.23 -16.62 -16.29
N ASN A 342 7.40 -16.83 -14.99
CA ASN A 342 6.52 -17.62 -14.16
C ASN A 342 5.85 -16.71 -13.12
N VAL A 343 4.53 -16.79 -13.01
CA VAL A 343 3.73 -16.08 -12.00
C VAL A 343 2.96 -17.13 -11.20
N GLU A 344 3.31 -17.26 -9.94
CA GLU A 344 2.61 -18.13 -8.99
C GLU A 344 1.66 -17.30 -8.13
N LEU A 345 0.40 -17.70 -8.08
CA LEU A 345 -0.66 -17.04 -7.31
C LEU A 345 -1.37 -18.05 -6.40
N PRO A 346 -1.72 -17.65 -5.17
CA PRO A 346 -2.55 -18.47 -4.31
C PRO A 346 -3.98 -18.56 -4.87
N THR A 347 -4.56 -19.75 -4.83
CA THR A 347 -5.97 -19.96 -5.18
C THR A 347 -6.87 -19.57 -4.01
N ALA A 348 -8.03 -18.98 -4.31
CA ALA A 348 -9.05 -18.78 -3.29
C ALA A 348 -9.67 -20.13 -2.93
N GLU A 349 -9.78 -20.45 -1.64
CA GLU A 349 -10.60 -21.58 -1.19
C GLU A 349 -12.05 -21.34 -1.62
N GLU A 350 -12.74 -22.40 -2.14
CA GLU A 350 -14.15 -22.37 -2.49
C GLU A 350 -15.08 -22.12 -1.28
#